data_45d479f303b93e16c5325cbb5955680e
#
_entry.id   45d479f303b93e16c5325cbb5955680e
#
_cell.length_a   1.000
_cell.length_b   1.000
_cell.length_c   1.000
_cell.angle_alpha   90.00
_cell.angle_beta   90.00
_cell.angle_gamma   90.00
#
_symmetry.space_group_name_H-M   'P 1'
#
loop_
_entity.id
_entity.type
_entity.pdbx_description
1 polymer ?
#
loop_
_entity_poly.entity_id
_entity_poly.type
_entity_poly.pdbx_seq_one_letter_code
_entity_poly.pdbx_strand_id
1 'polypeptide(L)'
;DVFVEPVGERFGFRLRNLHPPDVGVDMLGADEFPQHFEISYKPLICRALENDQPVLAWQGWADDRWPHWGVITAVQSDALLGVTLGGEEGLVPLTNPAMQCYVVEAYEPTEVPRDQLFALAMASADGYMNRGVLNPTVDDVRKPRVVTGPAGFDAWEHWLTTEIENDDAWYEHVHHAQRVCASR
;
A
#
# COMPACT_ATOMS: atom_id res chain seq x y z
N ASP A 1 -0.02 2.29 7.49
CA ASP A 1 0.48 0.99 7.12
C ASP A 1 1.54 0.52 8.13
N VAL A 2 1.22 -0.50 8.89
CA VAL A 2 2.02 -0.97 10.04
C VAL A 2 3.26 -1.77 9.60
N PHE A 3 3.43 -2.01 8.30
CA PHE A 3 4.41 -2.99 7.81
C PHE A 3 5.55 -2.40 6.97
N VAL A 4 5.33 -1.33 6.24
CA VAL A 4 6.31 -0.83 5.26
C VAL A 4 7.58 -0.35 5.92
N GLU A 5 7.48 0.48 6.97
CA GLU A 5 8.65 0.98 7.69
C GLU A 5 9.44 -0.12 8.40
N PRO A 6 8.83 -0.99 9.24
CA PRO A 6 9.56 -2.06 9.91
C PRO A 6 10.19 -3.08 8.96
N VAL A 7 9.57 -3.37 7.82
CA VAL A 7 10.15 -4.23 6.80
C VAL A 7 11.30 -3.52 6.12
N GLY A 8 11.13 -2.25 5.76
CA GLY A 8 12.19 -1.43 5.16
C GLY A 8 13.44 -1.39 6.02
N GLU A 9 13.31 -1.11 7.31
CA GLU A 9 14.44 -1.06 8.27
C GLU A 9 15.25 -2.36 8.29
N ARG A 10 14.60 -3.51 8.19
CA ARG A 10 15.29 -4.81 8.18
C ARG A 10 16.16 -5.02 6.95
N PHE A 11 15.78 -4.41 5.83
CA PHE A 11 16.55 -4.44 4.59
C PHE A 11 17.52 -3.25 4.44
N GLY A 12 17.66 -2.43 5.49
CA GLY A 12 18.56 -1.28 5.52
C GLY A 12 17.97 -0.03 4.89
N PHE A 13 16.66 0.02 4.67
CA PHE A 13 15.98 1.24 4.25
C PHE A 13 15.47 2.02 5.47
N ARG A 14 15.81 3.30 5.54
CA ARG A 14 15.14 4.23 6.44
C ARG A 14 14.05 4.95 5.65
N LEU A 15 12.82 4.62 5.98
CA LEU A 15 11.63 5.15 5.32
C LEU A 15 10.94 6.16 6.23
N ARG A 16 10.46 7.26 5.66
CA ARG A 16 9.63 8.23 6.35
C ARG A 16 8.30 8.37 5.65
N ASN A 17 7.23 8.08 6.37
CA ASN A 17 5.86 8.29 5.90
C ASN A 17 5.62 9.78 5.65
N LEU A 18 5.12 10.12 4.47
CA LEU A 18 4.76 11.50 4.12
C LEU A 18 3.37 11.90 4.61
N HIS A 19 2.52 10.94 4.91
CA HIS A 19 1.18 11.23 5.43
C HIS A 19 1.31 11.75 6.88
N PRO A 20 0.96 13.01 7.14
CA PRO A 20 0.98 13.53 8.50
C PRO A 20 0.06 12.69 9.39
N PRO A 21 0.46 12.37 10.63
CA PRO A 21 -0.37 11.59 11.55
C PRO A 21 -1.71 12.29 11.89
N ASP A 22 -1.76 13.61 11.72
CA ASP A 22 -2.89 14.45 12.11
C ASP A 22 -3.95 14.62 11.01
N VAL A 23 -3.61 14.27 9.78
CA VAL A 23 -4.54 14.34 8.65
C VAL A 23 -4.71 12.93 8.10
N GLY A 24 -5.64 12.19 8.68
CA GLY A 24 -6.01 10.90 8.13
C GLY A 24 -6.54 11.10 6.71
N VAL A 25 -5.91 10.48 5.73
CA VAL A 25 -6.42 10.40 4.35
C VAL A 25 -7.87 9.94 4.34
N ASP A 26 -8.23 9.15 5.33
CA ASP A 26 -9.59 8.66 5.58
C ASP A 26 -10.60 9.74 6.00
N MET A 27 -10.15 10.93 6.36
CA MET A 27 -11.00 12.06 6.75
C MET A 27 -11.35 12.97 5.57
N LEU A 28 -10.64 12.84 4.46
CA LEU A 28 -10.89 13.61 3.24
C LEU A 28 -11.85 12.83 2.35
N GLY A 29 -12.89 13.50 1.87
CA GLY A 29 -13.75 12.93 0.82
C GLY A 29 -12.95 12.60 -0.44
N ALA A 30 -13.45 11.68 -1.26
CA ALA A 30 -12.81 11.29 -2.51
C ALA A 30 -12.53 12.49 -3.44
N ASP A 31 -13.37 13.52 -3.38
CA ASP A 31 -13.23 14.73 -4.17
C ASP A 31 -12.21 15.74 -3.60
N GLU A 32 -11.92 15.66 -2.31
CA GLU A 32 -10.99 16.57 -1.61
C GLU A 32 -9.55 16.06 -1.64
N PHE A 33 -9.37 14.75 -1.70
CA PHE A 33 -8.06 14.12 -1.64
C PHE A 33 -7.13 14.56 -2.79
N PRO A 34 -7.56 14.66 -4.06
CA PRO A 34 -6.70 15.13 -5.14
C PRO A 34 -6.14 16.52 -4.91
N GLN A 35 -6.96 17.45 -4.45
CA GLN A 35 -6.52 18.82 -4.12
C GLN A 35 -5.55 18.81 -2.93
N HIS A 36 -5.83 18.02 -1.92
CA HIS A 36 -4.96 17.91 -0.76
C HIS A 36 -3.60 17.28 -1.13
N PHE A 37 -3.58 16.29 -2.01
CA PHE A 37 -2.35 15.71 -2.53
C PHE A 37 -1.48 16.75 -3.24
N GLU A 38 -2.04 17.54 -4.15
CA GLU A 38 -1.32 18.58 -4.89
C GLU A 38 -0.74 19.66 -3.96
N ILE A 39 -1.48 20.07 -2.94
CA ILE A 39 -1.07 21.15 -2.04
C ILE A 39 -0.11 20.67 -0.95
N SER A 40 -0.32 19.48 -0.41
CA SER A 40 0.37 19.02 0.80
C SER A 40 1.44 17.97 0.52
N TYR A 41 1.17 16.99 -0.32
CA TYR A 41 2.10 15.87 -0.55
C TYR A 41 3.08 16.12 -1.69
N LYS A 42 2.60 16.57 -2.83
CA LYS A 42 3.43 16.81 -4.00
C LYS A 42 4.63 17.74 -3.73
N PRO A 43 4.50 18.85 -2.99
CA PRO A 43 5.65 19.69 -2.62
C PRO A 43 6.68 18.96 -1.75
N LEU A 44 6.22 18.05 -0.87
CA LEU A 44 7.11 17.23 -0.04
C LEU A 44 7.85 16.18 -0.88
N ILE A 45 7.15 15.57 -1.84
CA ILE A 45 7.75 14.64 -2.80
C ILE A 45 8.81 15.36 -3.64
N CYS A 46 8.49 16.52 -4.21
CA CYS A 46 9.45 17.31 -5.00
C CYS A 46 10.69 17.65 -4.18
N ARG A 47 10.51 18.11 -2.93
CA ARG A 47 11.64 18.39 -2.02
C ARG A 47 12.48 17.15 -1.71
N ALA A 48 11.86 15.99 -1.55
CA ALA A 48 12.60 14.74 -1.34
C ALA A 48 13.48 14.43 -2.58
N LEU A 49 12.91 14.54 -3.77
CA LEU A 49 13.64 14.30 -5.02
C LEU A 49 14.77 15.32 -5.25
N GLU A 50 14.63 16.58 -4.85
CA GLU A 50 15.70 17.59 -4.86
C GLU A 50 16.88 17.22 -3.95
N ASN A 51 16.65 16.36 -2.96
CA ASN A 51 17.68 15.81 -2.06
C ASN A 51 18.13 14.40 -2.47
N ASP A 52 17.90 13.98 -3.70
CA ASP A 52 18.22 12.64 -4.20
C ASP A 52 17.53 11.49 -3.39
N GLN A 53 16.38 11.79 -2.79
CA GLN A 53 15.60 10.84 -2.00
C GLN A 53 14.39 10.35 -2.81
N PRO A 54 14.40 9.13 -3.34
CA PRO A 54 13.24 8.59 -4.05
C PRO A 54 12.07 8.36 -3.11
N VAL A 55 10.86 8.33 -3.68
CA VAL A 55 9.63 8.19 -2.90
C VAL A 55 8.87 6.95 -3.35
N LEU A 56 8.64 6.00 -2.44
CA LEU A 56 7.71 4.90 -2.66
C LEU A 56 6.29 5.45 -2.70
N ALA A 57 5.50 5.05 -3.68
CA ALA A 57 4.12 5.49 -3.84
C ALA A 57 3.21 4.29 -4.15
N TRP A 58 2.11 4.20 -3.41
CA TRP A 58 1.07 3.20 -3.59
C TRP A 58 -0.08 3.77 -4.40
N GLN A 59 -0.41 3.13 -5.53
CA GLN A 59 -1.46 3.54 -6.49
C GLN A 59 -1.18 4.86 -7.23
N GLY A 60 -2.07 5.21 -8.15
CA GLY A 60 -2.06 6.47 -8.88
C GLY A 60 -1.23 6.47 -10.15
N TRP A 61 -0.66 5.36 -10.55
CA TRP A 61 0.16 5.23 -11.76
C TRP A 61 -0.69 5.16 -13.04
N ALA A 62 -0.15 5.63 -14.16
CA ALA A 62 -0.87 5.69 -15.45
C ALA A 62 -1.29 4.31 -15.99
N ASP A 63 -0.55 3.27 -15.64
CA ASP A 63 -0.79 1.88 -16.03
C ASP A 63 -1.60 1.10 -14.97
N ASP A 64 -2.27 1.80 -14.07
CA ASP A 64 -2.92 1.25 -12.86
C ASP A 64 -4.19 0.44 -13.19
N ARG A 65 -4.00 -0.70 -13.86
CA ARG A 65 -5.05 -1.72 -13.95
C ARG A 65 -5.30 -2.42 -12.62
N TRP A 66 -4.26 -2.46 -11.76
CA TRP A 66 -4.25 -3.08 -10.45
C TRP A 66 -3.46 -2.18 -9.50
N PRO A 67 -3.94 -1.97 -8.27
CA PRO A 67 -3.19 -1.23 -7.28
C PRO A 67 -1.81 -1.85 -7.06
N HIS A 68 -0.75 -1.08 -7.29
CA HIS A 68 0.63 -1.54 -7.11
C HIS A 68 1.54 -0.43 -6.58
N TRP A 69 2.70 -0.84 -6.10
CA TRP A 69 3.76 0.06 -5.68
C TRP A 69 4.61 0.51 -6.86
N GLY A 70 5.06 1.74 -6.78
CA GLY A 70 6.12 2.26 -7.63
C GLY A 70 7.06 3.16 -6.85
N VAL A 71 8.11 3.62 -7.50
CA VAL A 71 9.13 4.52 -6.93
C VAL A 71 9.18 5.78 -7.78
N ILE A 72 8.78 6.90 -7.21
CA ILE A 72 8.92 8.22 -7.85
C ILE A 72 10.39 8.60 -7.79
N THR A 73 10.97 8.91 -8.94
CA THR A 73 12.41 9.22 -9.08
C THR A 73 12.69 10.54 -9.80
N ALA A 74 11.68 11.14 -10.43
CA ALA A 74 11.87 12.36 -11.20
C ALA A 74 10.60 13.24 -11.21
N VAL A 75 10.82 14.51 -11.51
CA VAL A 75 9.78 15.49 -11.85
C VAL A 75 10.10 16.04 -13.23
N GLN A 76 9.12 16.02 -14.13
CA GLN A 76 9.27 16.61 -15.45
C GLN A 76 8.00 17.43 -15.80
N SER A 77 8.18 18.71 -16.08
CA SER A 77 7.05 19.60 -16.43
C SER A 77 5.87 19.49 -15.44
N ASP A 78 6.18 19.46 -14.16
CA ASP A 78 5.24 19.32 -13.04
C ASP A 78 4.60 17.92 -12.86
N ALA A 79 4.92 16.95 -13.71
CA ALA A 79 4.50 15.57 -13.55
C ALA A 79 5.51 14.79 -12.70
N LEU A 80 5.00 13.99 -11.76
CA LEU A 80 5.79 13.02 -11.02
C LEU A 80 5.97 11.77 -11.88
N LEU A 81 7.22 11.32 -12.03
CA LEU A 81 7.59 10.17 -12.85
C LEU A 81 8.33 9.13 -11.99
N GLY A 82 8.12 7.87 -12.30
CA GLY A 82 8.77 6.80 -11.55
C GLY A 82 8.77 5.46 -12.27
N VAL A 83 9.22 4.44 -11.56
CA VAL A 83 9.27 3.05 -12.01
C VAL A 83 8.26 2.23 -11.22
N THR A 84 7.48 1.40 -11.89
CA THR A 84 6.47 0.53 -11.28
C THR A 84 6.85 -0.95 -11.41
N LEU A 85 6.32 -1.79 -10.52
CA LEU A 85 6.59 -3.23 -10.53
C LEU A 85 5.92 -3.98 -11.69
N GLY A 86 4.90 -3.40 -12.30
CA GLY A 86 4.13 -4.01 -13.39
C GLY A 86 4.25 -3.26 -14.71
N GLY A 87 5.09 -2.24 -14.74
CA GLY A 87 5.15 -1.29 -15.82
C GLY A 87 6.00 -1.72 -17.02
N GLU A 88 5.79 -1.00 -18.11
CA GLU A 88 6.65 -1.02 -19.28
C GLU A 88 8.07 -0.55 -18.94
N GLU A 89 9.04 -0.87 -19.77
CA GLU A 89 10.39 -0.32 -19.62
C GLU A 89 10.37 1.21 -19.72
N GLY A 90 10.78 1.88 -18.65
CA GLY A 90 10.89 3.33 -18.62
C GLY A 90 10.19 3.99 -17.41
N LEU A 91 10.10 5.32 -17.48
CA LEU A 91 9.43 6.10 -16.46
C LEU A 91 7.92 6.20 -16.76
N VAL A 92 7.12 5.84 -15.77
CA VAL A 92 5.66 5.90 -15.80
C VAL A 92 5.19 7.14 -15.04
N PRO A 93 4.25 7.94 -15.55
CA PRO A 93 3.73 9.07 -14.83
C PRO A 93 2.75 8.63 -13.70
N LEU A 94 2.84 9.34 -12.58
CA LEU A 94 1.82 9.32 -11.54
C LEU A 94 0.70 10.27 -11.97
N THR A 95 -0.41 9.72 -12.43
CA THR A 95 -1.53 10.50 -13.02
C THR A 95 -2.65 10.79 -12.03
N ASN A 96 -2.70 10.03 -10.94
CA ASN A 96 -3.65 10.20 -9.87
C ASN A 96 -2.91 10.33 -8.52
N PRO A 97 -3.54 10.87 -7.48
CA PRO A 97 -2.98 10.91 -6.15
C PRO A 97 -2.60 9.54 -5.63
N ALA A 98 -1.35 9.40 -5.16
CA ALA A 98 -0.95 8.18 -4.46
C ALA A 98 -1.58 8.14 -3.06
N MET A 99 -2.13 6.99 -2.69
CA MET A 99 -2.80 6.80 -1.40
C MET A 99 -1.81 6.71 -0.23
N GLN A 100 -0.58 6.30 -0.50
CA GLN A 100 0.50 6.21 0.51
C GLN A 100 1.82 6.58 -0.13
N CYS A 101 2.61 7.38 0.58
CA CYS A 101 3.94 7.80 0.13
C CYS A 101 4.96 7.68 1.26
N TYR A 102 6.13 7.11 0.95
CA TYR A 102 7.26 7.00 1.87
C TYR A 102 8.52 7.53 1.20
N VAL A 103 9.19 8.48 1.82
CA VAL A 103 10.52 8.94 1.40
C VAL A 103 11.55 7.91 1.81
N VAL A 104 12.43 7.51 0.89
CA VAL A 104 13.63 6.75 1.21
C VAL A 104 14.72 7.72 1.65
N GLU A 105 14.87 7.90 2.96
CA GLU A 105 15.84 8.86 3.54
C GLU A 105 17.27 8.35 3.50
N ALA A 106 17.44 7.03 3.63
CA ALA A 106 18.74 6.39 3.57
C ALA A 106 18.58 4.92 3.18
N TYR A 107 19.65 4.38 2.60
CA TYR A 107 19.77 2.96 2.31
C TYR A 107 21.17 2.48 2.71
N GLU A 108 21.23 1.64 3.71
CA GLU A 108 22.43 0.95 4.17
C GLU A 108 22.21 -0.55 3.95
N PRO A 109 22.77 -1.14 2.85
CA PRO A 109 22.53 -2.54 2.53
C PRO A 109 22.78 -3.45 3.72
N THR A 110 21.76 -4.16 4.15
CA THR A 110 21.85 -5.13 5.24
C THR A 110 21.63 -6.52 4.65
N GLU A 111 22.64 -7.38 4.76
CA GLU A 111 22.48 -8.78 4.45
C GLU A 111 21.66 -9.45 5.56
N VAL A 112 20.41 -9.73 5.27
CA VAL A 112 19.55 -10.51 6.17
C VAL A 112 19.71 -11.98 5.82
N PRO A 113 20.23 -12.83 6.73
CA PRO A 113 20.33 -14.26 6.48
C PRO A 113 18.98 -14.87 6.10
N ARG A 114 19.01 -15.79 5.12
CA ARG A 114 17.78 -16.37 4.54
C ARG A 114 16.91 -17.07 5.58
N ASP A 115 17.53 -17.72 6.57
CA ASP A 115 16.84 -18.38 7.68
C ASP A 115 16.11 -17.35 8.58
N GLN A 116 16.72 -16.19 8.81
CA GLN A 116 16.05 -15.10 9.53
C GLN A 116 14.87 -14.53 8.73
N LEU A 117 15.00 -14.34 7.41
CA LEU A 117 13.88 -13.92 6.56
C LEU A 117 12.73 -14.92 6.62
N PHE A 118 13.06 -16.22 6.56
CA PHE A 118 12.06 -17.27 6.68
C PHE A 118 11.38 -17.26 8.06
N ALA A 119 12.15 -17.16 9.13
CA ALA A 119 11.60 -17.07 10.49
C ALA A 119 10.66 -15.86 10.65
N LEU A 120 11.02 -14.71 10.08
CA LEU A 120 10.20 -13.51 10.09
C LEU A 120 8.91 -13.67 9.28
N ALA A 121 9.01 -14.28 8.10
CA ALA A 121 7.83 -14.55 7.28
C ALA A 121 6.86 -15.49 8.01
N MET A 122 7.39 -16.53 8.65
CA MET A 122 6.60 -17.48 9.45
C MET A 122 5.96 -16.82 10.67
N ALA A 123 6.71 -15.98 11.40
CA ALA A 123 6.17 -15.24 12.54
C ALA A 123 5.09 -14.24 12.12
N SER A 124 5.27 -13.59 10.96
CA SER A 124 4.25 -12.69 10.40
C SER A 124 3.01 -13.47 10.00
N ALA A 125 3.16 -14.60 9.31
CA ALA A 125 2.06 -15.47 8.93
C ALA A 125 1.29 -15.99 10.15
N ASP A 126 2.00 -16.42 11.20
CA ASP A 126 1.39 -16.83 12.48
C ASP A 126 0.60 -15.67 13.12
N GLY A 127 1.18 -14.48 13.14
CA GLY A 127 0.49 -13.27 13.62
C GLY A 127 -0.78 -12.97 12.84
N TYR A 128 -0.75 -13.08 11.51
CA TYR A 128 -1.93 -12.91 10.66
C TYR A 128 -3.00 -13.98 10.90
N MET A 129 -2.57 -15.22 11.06
CA MET A 129 -3.50 -16.33 11.28
C MET A 129 -4.17 -16.28 12.66
N ASN A 130 -3.47 -15.80 13.68
CA ASN A 130 -3.94 -15.89 15.06
C ASN A 130 -4.54 -14.59 15.61
N ARG A 131 -4.24 -13.43 15.03
CA ARG A 131 -4.79 -12.14 15.53
C ARG A 131 -6.26 -11.90 15.14
N GLY A 132 -6.75 -12.51 14.10
CA GLY A 132 -8.14 -12.45 13.65
C GLY A 132 -8.61 -11.09 13.11
N VAL A 133 -8.16 -9.97 13.69
CA VAL A 133 -8.52 -8.61 13.27
C VAL A 133 -7.30 -7.69 13.36
N LEU A 134 -6.89 -7.07 12.25
CA LEU A 134 -5.71 -6.19 12.19
C LEU A 134 -5.96 -4.75 12.67
N ASN A 135 -7.20 -4.32 12.78
CA ASN A 135 -7.57 -3.00 13.31
C ASN A 135 -8.71 -3.12 14.33
N PRO A 136 -8.42 -3.62 15.55
CA PRO A 136 -9.48 -3.85 16.55
C PRO A 136 -10.04 -2.55 17.16
N THR A 137 -9.36 -1.42 17.01
CA THR A 137 -9.69 -0.17 17.73
C THR A 137 -10.58 0.79 16.94
N VAL A 138 -11.09 0.40 15.77
CA VAL A 138 -11.83 1.32 14.94
C VAL A 138 -13.33 1.06 15.07
N ASP A 139 -13.96 1.79 15.95
CA ASP A 139 -15.41 2.07 15.92
C ASP A 139 -15.78 3.01 14.75
N ASP A 140 -14.81 3.41 13.94
CA ASP A 140 -15.04 4.26 12.79
C ASP A 140 -15.49 3.40 11.60
N VAL A 141 -16.76 3.57 11.23
CA VAL A 141 -17.43 2.92 10.09
C VAL A 141 -16.67 3.14 8.76
N ARG A 142 -15.76 4.11 8.73
CA ARG A 142 -14.97 4.51 7.55
C ARG A 142 -13.68 3.72 7.36
N LYS A 143 -13.23 2.97 8.36
CA LYS A 143 -12.03 2.13 8.25
C LYS A 143 -12.43 0.67 8.10
N PRO A 144 -12.14 0.04 6.95
CA PRO A 144 -12.46 -1.35 6.77
C PRO A 144 -11.75 -2.19 7.85
N ARG A 145 -12.51 -3.01 8.56
CA ARG A 145 -11.94 -4.03 9.43
C ARG A 145 -11.23 -5.04 8.55
N VAL A 146 -9.93 -5.14 8.70
CA VAL A 146 -9.18 -6.21 8.04
C VAL A 146 -9.26 -7.44 8.95
N VAL A 147 -10.04 -8.40 8.53
CA VAL A 147 -10.19 -9.69 9.22
C VAL A 147 -9.24 -10.69 8.55
N THR A 148 -8.46 -11.41 9.36
CA THR A 148 -7.43 -12.34 8.89
C THR A 148 -7.62 -13.74 9.46
N GLY A 149 -6.90 -14.71 8.90
CA GLY A 149 -6.93 -16.09 9.37
C GLY A 149 -8.30 -16.77 9.19
N PRO A 150 -8.64 -17.73 10.05
CA PRO A 150 -9.94 -18.43 10.00
C PRO A 150 -11.13 -17.48 10.03
N ALA A 151 -11.09 -16.44 10.89
CA ALA A 151 -12.15 -15.44 10.95
C ALA A 151 -12.32 -14.64 9.64
N GLY A 152 -11.26 -14.54 8.83
CA GLY A 152 -11.34 -13.94 7.48
C GLY A 152 -12.17 -14.82 6.52
N PHE A 153 -12.05 -16.12 6.61
CA PHE A 153 -12.87 -17.05 5.81
C PHE A 153 -14.33 -17.02 6.26
N ASP A 154 -14.59 -16.97 7.57
CA ASP A 154 -15.96 -16.86 8.10
C ASP A 154 -16.62 -15.54 7.65
N ALA A 155 -15.88 -14.44 7.70
CA ALA A 155 -16.35 -13.14 7.22
C ALA A 155 -16.60 -13.16 5.71
N TRP A 156 -15.76 -13.84 4.93
CA TRP A 156 -15.92 -13.99 3.48
C TRP A 156 -17.14 -14.87 3.14
N GLU A 157 -17.33 -15.99 3.84
CA GLU A 157 -18.53 -16.83 3.69
C GLU A 157 -19.80 -16.04 4.00
N HIS A 158 -19.81 -15.30 5.11
CA HIS A 158 -20.94 -14.44 5.47
C HIS A 158 -21.22 -13.39 4.38
N TRP A 159 -20.21 -12.72 3.88
CA TRP A 159 -20.34 -11.73 2.81
C TRP A 159 -20.90 -12.36 1.52
N LEU A 160 -20.40 -13.50 1.09
CA LEU A 160 -20.93 -14.22 -0.05
C LEU A 160 -22.40 -14.60 0.08
N THR A 161 -22.83 -14.98 1.28
CA THR A 161 -24.23 -15.37 1.52
C THR A 161 -25.18 -14.19 1.58
N THR A 162 -24.68 -12.98 1.91
CA THR A 162 -25.50 -11.76 2.01
C THR A 162 -25.52 -10.96 0.72
N GLU A 163 -24.46 -11.02 -0.08
CA GLU A 163 -24.26 -10.19 -1.29
C GLU A 163 -24.33 -11.01 -2.58
N ILE A 164 -24.80 -12.25 -2.54
CA ILE A 164 -24.76 -13.21 -3.67
C ILE A 164 -25.51 -12.72 -4.93
N GLU A 165 -26.46 -11.82 -4.76
CA GLU A 165 -27.25 -11.23 -5.86
C GLU A 165 -26.57 -9.98 -6.46
N ASN A 166 -25.44 -9.56 -5.93
CA ASN A 166 -24.69 -8.40 -6.39
C ASN A 166 -23.59 -8.83 -7.36
N ASP A 167 -23.69 -8.41 -8.62
CA ASP A 167 -22.72 -8.76 -9.68
C ASP A 167 -21.30 -8.27 -9.34
N ASP A 168 -21.16 -7.11 -8.70
CA ASP A 168 -19.87 -6.58 -8.28
C ASP A 168 -19.26 -7.43 -7.17
N ALA A 169 -20.07 -7.91 -6.23
CA ALA A 169 -19.63 -8.82 -5.17
C ALA A 169 -19.15 -10.16 -5.74
N TRP A 170 -19.82 -10.66 -6.78
CA TRP A 170 -19.40 -11.89 -7.47
C TRP A 170 -18.07 -11.72 -8.20
N TYR A 171 -17.88 -10.58 -8.86
CA TYR A 171 -16.62 -10.23 -9.51
C TYR A 171 -15.45 -10.18 -8.51
N GLU A 172 -15.63 -9.50 -7.39
CA GLU A 172 -14.65 -9.43 -6.32
C GLU A 172 -14.32 -10.82 -5.74
N HIS A 173 -15.34 -11.68 -5.55
CA HIS A 173 -15.14 -13.05 -5.10
C HIS A 173 -14.22 -13.83 -6.05
N VAL A 174 -14.51 -13.82 -7.36
CA VAL A 174 -13.71 -14.53 -8.37
C VAL A 174 -12.28 -14.01 -8.36
N HIS A 175 -12.11 -12.70 -8.25
CA HIS A 175 -10.80 -12.07 -8.20
C HIS A 175 -9.98 -12.50 -6.96
N HIS A 176 -10.59 -12.50 -5.79
CA HIS A 176 -9.94 -12.96 -4.56
C HIS A 176 -9.61 -14.45 -4.61
N ALA A 177 -10.51 -15.28 -5.10
CA ALA A 177 -10.28 -16.71 -5.27
C ALA A 177 -9.10 -16.99 -6.23
N GLN A 178 -9.00 -16.25 -7.34
CA GLN A 178 -7.88 -16.36 -8.28
C GLN A 178 -6.55 -16.00 -7.62
N ARG A 179 -6.50 -14.93 -6.80
CA ARG A 179 -5.30 -14.53 -6.06
C ARG A 179 -4.84 -15.61 -5.09
N VAL A 180 -5.75 -16.19 -4.33
CA VAL A 180 -5.43 -17.28 -3.41
C VAL A 180 -4.89 -18.50 -4.17
N CYS A 181 -5.47 -18.84 -5.32
CA CYS A 181 -5.00 -19.97 -6.14
C CYS A 181 -3.65 -19.69 -6.82
N ALA A 182 -3.39 -18.44 -7.24
CA ALA A 182 -2.14 -18.05 -7.89
C ALA A 182 -0.96 -17.94 -6.92
N SER A 183 -1.23 -17.80 -5.62
CA SER A 183 -0.19 -17.69 -4.58
C SER A 183 0.40 -19.04 -4.12
N ARG A 184 0.01 -20.14 -4.75
CA ARG A 184 0.54 -21.51 -4.53
C ARG A 184 1.54 -21.84 -5.62
#